data_89fb9bf96e2b0d1c38a8159ad6d1b3db
#
_entry.id   89fb9bf96e2b0d1c38a8159ad6d1b3db
#
_cell.length_a   1.000
_cell.length_b   1.000
_cell.length_c   1.000
_cell.angle_alpha   90.00
_cell.angle_beta   90.00
_cell.angle_gamma   90.00
#
_symmetry.space_group_name_H-M   'P 1'
#
loop_
_entity.id
_entity.type
_entity.pdbx_description
1 polymer ?
#
loop_
_entity_poly.entity_id
_entity_poly.type
_entity_poly.pdbx_seq_one_letter_code
_entity_poly.pdbx_strand_id
1 'polypeptide(L)'
;GGVYYNSTDPTSSVFSLGTNVGYNANSATYVAYLFAEKQGYSKFGSYTGNGDVDGSTIWCGFSPAFIMIKCTDLARVWRMWDNKRDVNNPNTANFQAQASNAEYDDPSVSIDFLSSGFKVRSTDSSYNGSGNSYVYMAFAENPFVTSTGVPATAR
;
A
#
# COMPACT_ATOMS: atom_id res chain seq x y z
N GLY A 1 -14.78 17.78 4.49
CA GLY A 1 -13.34 17.67 4.56
C GLY A 1 -12.67 18.43 5.69
N GLY A 2 -13.17 19.62 6.11
CA GLY A 2 -12.47 20.50 7.04
C GLY A 2 -12.22 19.95 8.44
N VAL A 3 -13.00 18.99 8.88
CA VAL A 3 -12.83 18.35 10.20
C VAL A 3 -11.56 17.49 10.25
N TYR A 4 -11.15 16.92 9.13
CA TYR A 4 -9.99 16.02 9.04
C TYR A 4 -8.71 16.76 8.65
N TYR A 5 -8.65 17.31 7.46
CA TYR A 5 -7.43 17.89 6.89
C TYR A 5 -7.50 19.42 6.73
N ASN A 6 -8.40 20.06 7.48
CA ASN A 6 -8.63 21.51 7.39
C ASN A 6 -8.92 21.98 5.94
N SER A 7 -9.52 21.11 5.11
CA SER A 7 -9.75 21.32 3.66
C SER A 7 -8.51 21.80 2.88
N THR A 8 -7.33 21.39 3.34
CA THR A 8 -6.03 21.81 2.77
C THR A 8 -5.26 20.55 2.37
N ASP A 9 -4.89 20.48 1.09
CA ASP A 9 -4.07 19.39 0.60
C ASP A 9 -2.64 19.44 1.18
N PRO A 10 -2.00 18.29 1.42
CA PRO A 10 -0.60 18.25 1.81
C PRO A 10 0.31 18.91 0.76
N THR A 11 1.37 19.56 1.23
CA THR A 11 2.45 20.08 0.38
C THR A 11 3.64 19.12 0.38
N SER A 12 4.73 19.47 -0.28
CA SER A 12 5.99 18.70 -0.24
C SER A 12 6.67 18.69 1.14
N SER A 13 6.25 19.53 2.08
CA SER A 13 6.91 19.69 3.37
C SER A 13 5.97 19.66 4.58
N VAL A 14 4.68 19.90 4.40
CA VAL A 14 3.72 19.94 5.51
C VAL A 14 2.37 19.34 5.12
N PHE A 15 1.65 18.84 6.11
CA PHE A 15 0.24 18.52 6.03
C PHE A 15 -0.53 19.28 7.13
N SER A 16 -1.81 19.52 6.89
CA SER A 16 -2.68 20.26 7.82
C SER A 16 -3.62 19.30 8.56
N LEU A 17 -3.82 19.55 9.85
CA LEU A 17 -4.80 18.82 10.64
C LEU A 17 -6.04 19.69 10.87
N GLY A 18 -7.22 19.06 10.82
CA GLY A 18 -8.48 19.66 11.23
C GLY A 18 -8.67 19.60 12.76
N THR A 19 -9.90 19.74 13.18
CA THR A 19 -10.29 19.81 14.61
C THR A 19 -10.79 18.48 15.19
N ASN A 20 -10.65 17.38 14.45
CA ASN A 20 -11.11 16.08 14.92
C ASN A 20 -10.26 15.58 16.09
N VAL A 21 -10.91 15.27 17.20
CA VAL A 21 -10.25 14.81 18.44
C VAL A 21 -9.52 13.46 18.30
N GLY A 22 -9.84 12.66 17.30
CA GLY A 22 -9.20 11.37 17.06
C GLY A 22 -7.70 11.48 16.69
N TYR A 23 -7.25 12.64 16.19
CA TYR A 23 -5.84 12.87 15.80
C TYR A 23 -5.36 14.32 15.99
N ASN A 24 -6.17 15.19 16.63
CA ASN A 24 -5.79 16.56 16.98
C ASN A 24 -6.51 17.04 18.26
N ALA A 25 -6.64 16.18 19.28
CA ALA A 25 -7.16 16.60 20.57
C ALA A 25 -6.15 17.49 21.32
N ASN A 26 -6.67 18.47 22.05
CA ASN A 26 -5.83 19.32 22.87
C ASN A 26 -5.04 18.49 23.91
N SER A 27 -3.75 18.76 24.05
CA SER A 27 -2.83 18.10 24.98
C SER A 27 -2.64 16.58 24.77
N ALA A 28 -3.12 16.00 23.65
CA ALA A 28 -2.85 14.61 23.29
C ALA A 28 -1.57 14.50 22.45
N THR A 29 -0.90 13.35 22.57
CA THR A 29 0.29 13.02 21.80
C THR A 29 -0.05 12.07 20.66
N TYR A 30 0.47 12.33 19.48
CA TYR A 30 0.24 11.54 18.29
C TYR A 30 1.54 11.16 17.59
N VAL A 31 1.52 10.05 16.88
CA VAL A 31 2.60 9.63 15.97
C VAL A 31 2.07 9.68 14.55
N ALA A 32 2.80 10.29 13.64
CA ALA A 32 2.51 10.32 12.22
C ALA A 32 3.62 9.62 11.44
N TYR A 33 3.24 8.70 10.54
CA TYR A 33 4.15 8.04 9.61
C TYR A 33 3.96 8.69 8.24
N LEU A 34 5.00 9.32 7.73
CA LEU A 34 4.99 10.06 6.48
C LEU A 34 5.90 9.37 5.46
N PHE A 35 5.37 9.17 4.26
CA PHE A 35 6.10 8.54 3.16
C PHE A 35 6.09 9.47 1.95
N ALA A 36 7.17 9.45 1.18
CA ALA A 36 7.26 10.16 -0.09
C ALA A 36 7.59 9.17 -1.21
N GLU A 37 7.03 9.42 -2.41
CA GLU A 37 7.41 8.66 -3.59
C GLU A 37 8.85 8.98 -3.99
N LYS A 38 9.63 7.92 -4.27
CA LYS A 38 11.01 7.99 -4.73
C LYS A 38 11.18 7.00 -5.87
N GLN A 39 11.58 7.50 -7.03
CA GLN A 39 11.82 6.67 -8.21
C GLN A 39 12.76 5.50 -7.88
N GLY A 40 12.36 4.28 -8.25
CA GLY A 40 13.14 3.08 -8.00
C GLY A 40 13.26 2.65 -6.53
N TYR A 41 12.53 3.30 -5.61
CA TYR A 41 12.51 2.97 -4.19
C TYR A 41 11.09 2.74 -3.65
N SER A 42 10.19 3.69 -3.88
CA SER A 42 8.81 3.63 -3.37
C SER A 42 7.82 4.21 -4.37
N LYS A 43 6.64 3.60 -4.42
CA LYS A 43 5.52 4.02 -5.26
C LYS A 43 4.23 4.05 -4.45
N PHE A 44 3.47 5.13 -4.63
CA PHE A 44 2.13 5.28 -4.06
C PHE A 44 1.16 5.58 -5.21
N GLY A 45 -0.01 4.98 -5.19
CA GLY A 45 -0.97 5.18 -6.27
C GLY A 45 -2.32 4.56 -5.98
N SER A 46 -3.14 4.53 -7.01
CA SER A 46 -4.47 3.93 -6.97
C SER A 46 -4.71 3.06 -8.19
N TYR A 47 -5.66 2.15 -8.08
CA TYR A 47 -6.18 1.36 -9.20
C TYR A 47 -7.66 1.05 -8.97
N THR A 48 -8.32 0.61 -10.04
CA THR A 48 -9.69 0.09 -9.97
C THR A 48 -9.65 -1.43 -10.08
N GLY A 49 -10.36 -2.11 -9.17
CA GLY A 49 -10.51 -3.56 -9.22
C GLY A 49 -11.41 -4.00 -10.39
N ASN A 50 -11.08 -5.14 -10.99
CA ASN A 50 -11.87 -5.72 -12.06
C ASN A 50 -12.77 -6.88 -11.62
N GLY A 51 -12.62 -7.36 -10.37
CA GLY A 51 -13.40 -8.47 -9.82
C GLY A 51 -13.05 -9.84 -10.40
N ASP A 52 -11.92 -9.98 -11.08
CA ASP A 52 -11.46 -11.20 -11.72
C ASP A 52 -10.18 -11.75 -11.07
N VAL A 53 -9.97 -13.06 -11.08
CA VAL A 53 -8.71 -13.71 -10.66
C VAL A 53 -7.55 -13.33 -11.58
N ASP A 54 -7.84 -12.96 -12.83
CA ASP A 54 -6.91 -12.27 -13.72
C ASP A 54 -6.99 -10.76 -13.51
N GLY A 55 -6.64 -10.33 -12.31
CA GLY A 55 -6.84 -8.99 -11.82
C GLY A 55 -5.93 -7.94 -12.43
N SER A 56 -6.11 -6.71 -11.95
CA SER A 56 -5.36 -5.56 -12.41
C SER A 56 -3.85 -5.74 -12.22
N THR A 57 -3.07 -5.36 -13.23
CA THR A 57 -1.61 -5.26 -13.14
C THR A 57 -1.25 -3.81 -12.83
N ILE A 58 -0.46 -3.61 -11.78
CA ILE A 58 -0.07 -2.30 -11.27
C ILE A 58 1.43 -2.10 -11.50
N TRP A 59 1.77 -1.07 -12.27
CA TRP A 59 3.14 -0.71 -12.58
C TRP A 59 3.75 0.16 -11.47
N CYS A 60 4.87 -0.29 -10.90
CA CYS A 60 5.63 0.46 -9.88
C CYS A 60 6.94 1.05 -10.42
N GLY A 61 7.44 0.51 -11.54
CA GLY A 61 8.73 0.87 -12.10
C GLY A 61 9.93 0.16 -11.43
N PHE A 62 9.65 -0.83 -10.56
CA PHE A 62 10.64 -1.66 -9.87
C PHE A 62 9.98 -2.97 -9.41
N SER A 63 10.79 -3.97 -9.06
CA SER A 63 10.33 -5.19 -8.39
C SER A 63 10.04 -4.87 -6.92
N PRO A 64 8.78 -5.00 -6.46
CA PRO A 64 8.44 -4.72 -5.07
C PRO A 64 8.94 -5.83 -4.13
N ALA A 65 9.35 -5.45 -2.91
CA ALA A 65 9.54 -6.38 -1.80
C ALA A 65 8.36 -6.34 -0.82
N PHE A 66 7.65 -5.22 -0.77
CA PHE A 66 6.52 -5.01 0.13
C PHE A 66 5.41 -4.24 -0.59
N ILE A 67 4.18 -4.68 -0.35
CA ILE A 67 2.96 -4.06 -0.89
C ILE A 67 1.93 -3.98 0.23
N MET A 68 1.27 -2.82 0.35
CA MET A 68 0.07 -2.67 1.18
C MET A 68 -1.05 -2.07 0.33
N ILE A 69 -2.27 -2.59 0.49
CA ILE A 69 -3.45 -2.18 -0.28
C ILE A 69 -4.62 -1.88 0.66
N LYS A 70 -5.41 -0.86 0.30
CA LYS A 70 -6.65 -0.49 0.99
C LYS A 70 -7.74 -0.12 0.00
N CYS A 71 -8.91 -0.74 0.15
CA CYS A 71 -10.14 -0.28 -0.51
C CYS A 71 -10.57 1.07 0.05
N THR A 72 -10.87 2.05 -0.82
CA THR A 72 -11.34 3.39 -0.42
C THR A 72 -12.85 3.50 -0.38
N ASP A 73 -13.57 2.66 -1.14
CA ASP A 73 -15.02 2.72 -1.31
C ASP A 73 -15.77 1.91 -0.25
N LEU A 74 -15.12 0.91 0.33
CA LEU A 74 -15.72 -0.01 1.29
C LEU A 74 -14.91 -0.08 2.59
N ALA A 75 -15.60 -0.38 3.69
CA ALA A 75 -14.97 -0.67 4.98
C ALA A 75 -14.31 -2.06 4.96
N ARG A 76 -13.19 -2.17 4.27
CA ARG A 76 -12.38 -3.40 4.16
C ARG A 76 -11.09 -3.27 4.94
N VAL A 77 -10.42 -4.40 5.13
CA VAL A 77 -9.14 -4.50 5.83
C VAL A 77 -7.99 -3.89 5.00
N TRP A 78 -6.93 -3.47 5.67
CA TRP A 78 -5.63 -3.21 5.05
C TRP A 78 -4.92 -4.53 4.86
N ARG A 79 -4.53 -4.87 3.64
CA ARG A 79 -3.77 -6.08 3.33
C ARG A 79 -2.32 -5.75 3.05
N MET A 80 -1.41 -6.59 3.57
CA MET A 80 0.04 -6.46 3.38
C MET A 80 0.61 -7.78 2.89
N TRP A 81 1.52 -7.70 1.92
CA TRP A 81 2.32 -8.82 1.41
C TRP A 81 3.79 -8.43 1.35
N ASP A 82 4.66 -9.43 1.45
CA ASP A 82 6.08 -9.29 1.14
C ASP A 82 6.60 -10.52 0.38
N ASN A 83 7.72 -10.36 -0.31
CA ASN A 83 8.32 -11.41 -1.14
C ASN A 83 9.30 -12.32 -0.39
N LYS A 84 9.30 -12.29 0.94
CA LYS A 84 10.24 -13.10 1.76
C LYS A 84 9.55 -14.24 2.49
N ARG A 85 8.30 -14.04 2.91
CA ARG A 85 7.51 -15.08 3.57
C ARG A 85 7.03 -16.14 2.60
N ASP A 86 6.54 -15.72 1.45
CA ASP A 86 6.23 -16.59 0.33
C ASP A 86 6.98 -16.08 -0.90
N VAL A 87 7.91 -16.87 -1.40
CA VAL A 87 8.78 -16.50 -2.54
C VAL A 87 8.19 -16.87 -3.88
N ASN A 88 7.05 -17.55 -3.89
CA ASN A 88 6.39 -18.01 -5.10
C ASN A 88 5.31 -17.02 -5.57
N ASN A 89 4.93 -17.14 -6.82
CA ASN A 89 3.74 -16.51 -7.38
C ASN A 89 2.70 -17.61 -7.71
N PRO A 90 1.43 -17.38 -7.39
CA PRO A 90 0.90 -16.27 -6.61
C PRO A 90 1.30 -16.34 -5.14
N ASN A 91 1.69 -15.19 -4.56
CA ASN A 91 2.00 -15.07 -3.15
C ASN A 91 0.70 -15.01 -2.34
N THR A 92 0.51 -15.95 -1.40
CA THR A 92 -0.71 -16.15 -0.60
C THR A 92 -0.55 -15.71 0.85
N ALA A 93 0.71 -15.59 1.33
CA ALA A 93 1.03 -15.19 2.69
C ALA A 93 0.82 -13.69 2.90
N ASN A 94 -0.18 -13.31 3.72
CA ASN A 94 -0.54 -11.92 3.92
C ASN A 94 -0.92 -11.61 5.36
N PHE A 95 -0.86 -10.32 5.73
CA PHE A 95 -1.32 -9.78 7.00
C PHE A 95 -2.40 -8.72 6.84
N GLN A 96 -3.11 -8.48 7.95
CA GLN A 96 -4.01 -7.33 8.12
C GLN A 96 -3.37 -6.31 9.06
N ALA A 97 -3.02 -5.12 8.54
CA ALA A 97 -2.29 -4.10 9.31
C ALA A 97 -3.04 -3.57 10.55
N GLN A 98 -4.37 -3.62 10.54
CA GLN A 98 -5.22 -3.12 11.63
C GLN A 98 -5.61 -4.21 12.65
N ALA A 99 -5.16 -5.44 12.49
CA ALA A 99 -5.56 -6.57 13.32
C ALA A 99 -4.34 -7.29 13.93
N SER A 100 -4.55 -7.95 15.07
CA SER A 100 -3.55 -8.82 15.72
C SER A 100 -3.68 -10.28 15.30
N ASN A 101 -4.33 -10.55 14.17
CA ASN A 101 -4.50 -11.90 13.64
C ASN A 101 -3.15 -12.49 13.22
N ALA A 102 -3.05 -13.82 13.27
CA ALA A 102 -1.95 -14.54 12.68
C ALA A 102 -1.88 -14.29 11.17
N GLU A 103 -0.76 -14.63 10.55
CA GLU A 103 -0.61 -14.63 9.10
C GLU A 103 -1.71 -15.47 8.44
N TYR A 104 -2.23 -14.94 7.37
CA TYR A 104 -3.13 -15.68 6.48
C TYR A 104 -2.31 -16.27 5.33
N ASP A 105 -2.51 -17.55 5.08
CA ASP A 105 -2.05 -18.25 3.89
C ASP A 105 -3.29 -18.77 3.17
N ASP A 106 -3.81 -17.98 2.23
CA ASP A 106 -5.09 -18.24 1.56
C ASP A 106 -4.95 -18.00 0.05
N PRO A 107 -5.04 -19.05 -0.78
CA PRO A 107 -4.97 -18.93 -2.23
C PRO A 107 -6.01 -17.99 -2.85
N SER A 108 -7.15 -17.77 -2.18
CA SER A 108 -8.16 -16.82 -2.63
C SER A 108 -7.75 -15.36 -2.39
N VAL A 109 -6.68 -15.13 -1.61
CA VAL A 109 -6.16 -13.81 -1.24
C VAL A 109 -4.71 -13.71 -1.69
N SER A 110 -4.48 -13.52 -3.00
CA SER A 110 -3.16 -13.64 -3.56
C SER A 110 -2.80 -12.54 -4.55
N ILE A 111 -1.50 -12.30 -4.70
CA ILE A 111 -0.91 -11.39 -5.68
C ILE A 111 0.31 -12.03 -6.33
N ASP A 112 0.67 -11.58 -7.53
CA ASP A 112 1.98 -11.85 -8.12
C ASP A 112 2.92 -10.66 -7.88
N PHE A 113 4.11 -10.91 -7.38
CA PHE A 113 5.22 -9.98 -7.43
C PHE A 113 5.89 -10.07 -8.79
N LEU A 114 5.98 -8.93 -9.50
CA LEU A 114 6.53 -8.85 -10.85
C LEU A 114 7.84 -8.04 -10.84
N SER A 115 8.63 -8.16 -11.89
CA SER A 115 9.89 -7.40 -12.04
C SER A 115 9.71 -5.88 -12.08
N SER A 116 8.49 -5.41 -12.33
CA SER A 116 8.20 -3.98 -12.52
C SER A 116 6.95 -3.49 -11.78
N GLY A 117 6.39 -4.31 -10.89
CA GLY A 117 5.18 -4.00 -10.15
C GLY A 117 4.53 -5.26 -9.57
N PHE A 118 3.22 -5.28 -9.50
CA PHE A 118 2.48 -6.44 -9.00
C PHE A 118 1.17 -6.66 -9.77
N LYS A 119 0.64 -7.86 -9.67
CA LYS A 119 -0.67 -8.21 -10.24
C LYS A 119 -1.55 -8.82 -9.17
N VAL A 120 -2.79 -8.38 -9.11
CA VAL A 120 -3.80 -8.95 -8.22
C VAL A 120 -4.30 -10.28 -8.79
N ARG A 121 -4.43 -11.31 -7.95
CA ARG A 121 -4.84 -12.67 -8.35
C ARG A 121 -6.06 -13.17 -7.58
N SER A 122 -7.05 -12.31 -7.39
CA SER A 122 -8.21 -12.60 -6.55
C SER A 122 -9.42 -11.79 -6.95
N THR A 123 -10.59 -12.30 -6.56
CA THR A 123 -11.88 -11.59 -6.64
C THR A 123 -12.28 -10.90 -5.34
N ASP A 124 -11.46 -10.99 -4.27
CA ASP A 124 -11.77 -10.45 -2.95
C ASP A 124 -11.93 -8.93 -3.00
N SER A 125 -13.07 -8.46 -2.50
CA SER A 125 -13.42 -7.04 -2.49
C SER A 125 -12.56 -6.18 -1.55
N SER A 126 -11.70 -6.78 -0.72
CA SER A 126 -10.72 -6.01 0.07
C SER A 126 -9.64 -5.37 -0.79
N TYR A 127 -9.36 -5.93 -1.99
CA TYR A 127 -8.31 -5.43 -2.89
C TYR A 127 -8.55 -5.65 -4.40
N ASN A 128 -9.66 -6.29 -4.84
CA ASN A 128 -10.00 -6.42 -6.27
C ASN A 128 -11.50 -6.53 -6.60
N GLY A 129 -12.42 -6.05 -5.75
CA GLY A 129 -13.85 -6.01 -6.11
C GLY A 129 -14.11 -5.16 -7.36
N SER A 130 -14.99 -5.64 -8.23
CA SER A 130 -15.31 -4.99 -9.50
C SER A 130 -15.77 -3.54 -9.31
N GLY A 131 -15.10 -2.60 -9.98
CA GLY A 131 -15.42 -1.18 -9.99
C GLY A 131 -14.99 -0.42 -8.72
N ASN A 132 -14.51 -1.10 -7.67
CA ASN A 132 -14.03 -0.44 -6.45
C ASN A 132 -12.65 0.19 -6.65
N SER A 133 -12.41 1.29 -5.96
CA SER A 133 -11.15 2.02 -5.94
C SER A 133 -10.26 1.54 -4.80
N TYR A 134 -8.98 1.45 -5.07
CA TYR A 134 -7.95 1.01 -4.13
C TYR A 134 -6.77 1.96 -4.15
N VAL A 135 -6.20 2.21 -2.99
CA VAL A 135 -4.90 2.85 -2.85
C VAL A 135 -3.86 1.81 -2.44
N TYR A 136 -2.63 2.01 -2.90
CA TYR A 136 -1.53 1.12 -2.56
C TYR A 136 -0.26 1.89 -2.21
N MET A 137 0.61 1.24 -1.44
CA MET A 137 2.01 1.59 -1.27
C MET A 137 2.87 0.37 -1.60
N ALA A 138 3.98 0.61 -2.31
CA ALA A 138 4.94 -0.41 -2.69
C ALA A 138 6.37 0.08 -2.44
N PHE A 139 7.23 -0.82 -1.95
CA PHE A 139 8.65 -0.56 -1.73
C PHE A 139 9.50 -1.57 -2.48
N ALA A 140 10.58 -1.08 -3.10
CA ALA A 140 11.44 -1.87 -3.95
C ALA A 140 12.25 -2.92 -3.19
N GLU A 141 12.46 -4.09 -3.80
CA GLU A 141 13.35 -5.12 -3.30
C GLU A 141 14.84 -4.70 -3.37
N ASN A 142 15.22 -4.10 -4.49
CA ASN A 142 16.56 -3.59 -4.74
C ASN A 142 16.46 -2.14 -5.20
N PRO A 143 16.35 -1.18 -4.27
CA PRO A 143 16.15 0.21 -4.65
C PRO A 143 17.37 0.80 -5.35
N PHE A 144 17.15 1.57 -6.42
CA PHE A 144 18.22 2.32 -7.09
C PHE A 144 18.74 3.49 -6.25
N VAL A 145 17.93 3.94 -5.31
CA VAL A 145 18.28 4.99 -4.33
C VAL A 145 17.79 4.60 -2.95
N THR A 146 18.49 5.05 -1.92
CA THR A 146 18.04 4.91 -0.54
C THR A 146 16.86 5.84 -0.25
N SER A 147 16.20 5.68 0.90
CA SER A 147 15.13 6.60 1.34
C SER A 147 15.59 8.07 1.45
N THR A 148 16.88 8.30 1.61
CA THR A 148 17.49 9.64 1.64
C THR A 148 17.90 10.16 0.26
N GLY A 149 17.65 9.38 -0.81
CA GLY A 149 17.97 9.77 -2.18
C GLY A 149 19.43 9.52 -2.57
N VAL A 150 20.20 8.80 -1.77
CA VAL A 150 21.56 8.39 -2.13
C VAL A 150 21.47 7.22 -3.13
N PRO A 151 22.15 7.28 -4.28
CA PRO A 151 22.16 6.18 -5.25
C PRO A 151 22.63 4.88 -4.62
N ALA A 152 21.90 3.80 -4.86
CA ALA A 152 22.37 2.46 -4.50
C ALA A 152 23.51 2.07 -5.43
N THR A 153 24.57 1.53 -4.88
CA THR A 153 25.65 0.94 -5.69
C THR A 153 25.14 -0.34 -6.34
N ALA A 154 25.33 -0.47 -7.64
CA ALA A 154 25.12 -1.74 -8.34
C ALA A 154 26.03 -2.81 -7.73
N ARG A 155 25.45 -3.98 -7.43
CA ARG A 155 26.21 -5.19 -7.06
C ARG A 155 26.35 -6.10 -8.26
#